data_4ea5446e9185a4eccbdd3aaf1e62721e
#
_entry.id   4ea5446e9185a4eccbdd3aaf1e62721e
#
_cell.length_a   1.000
_cell.length_b   1.000
_cell.length_c   1.000
_cell.angle_alpha   90.00
_cell.angle_beta   90.00
_cell.angle_gamma   90.00
#
_symmetry.space_group_name_H-M   'P 1'
#
loop_
_entity.id
_entity.type
_entity.pdbx_description
1 polymer ?
#
loop_
_entity_poly.entity_id
_entity_poly.type
_entity_poly.pdbx_seq_one_letter_code
_entity_poly.pdbx_strand_id
1 'polypeptide(L)'
;MSFETFKFTPEINKAITESGYTEPTPIQKKSIPEILQNKHVLASAQTGTGKTAAFVLPILELLHQDKNKVRGPRVLIVSPTRELANQITDSVRKYARHLNINSATVVGGMSYKLQNKLLSKPLDILIATPGRLLDLFKQGKIKFKDTKIMVLDEADKMLDMGFVPDIRKIFNATTKQQQMLMFSATLDNSVSKIASEFLSNPITISIKPDTKGHSNIQQSLYYVDNQFHKQQLLKHFLADTNLNQAIIFTATKRQADKLTDDLYHSDFKTAALHGDM
;
A
#
# COMPACT_ATOMS: atom_id res chain seq x y z
N MET A 1 -20.83 -12.78 8.88
CA MET A 1 -20.97 -12.66 7.41
C MET A 1 -19.77 -13.37 6.82
N SER A 2 -19.97 -14.48 6.10
CA SER A 2 -18.88 -15.24 5.48
C SER A 2 -18.51 -14.66 4.11
N PHE A 3 -17.36 -15.08 3.53
CA PHE A 3 -16.96 -14.72 2.17
C PHE A 3 -17.93 -15.23 1.10
N GLU A 4 -18.72 -16.27 1.37
CA GLU A 4 -19.76 -16.78 0.47
C GLU A 4 -20.80 -15.74 0.06
N THR A 5 -21.02 -14.73 0.92
CA THR A 5 -21.97 -13.64 0.64
C THR A 5 -21.56 -12.81 -0.59
N PHE A 6 -20.28 -12.79 -0.94
CA PHE A 6 -19.77 -12.04 -2.11
C PHE A 6 -19.95 -12.80 -3.42
N LYS A 7 -20.32 -14.08 -3.38
CA LYS A 7 -20.57 -14.94 -4.56
C LYS A 7 -19.37 -14.98 -5.52
N PHE A 8 -18.16 -15.04 -4.97
CA PHE A 8 -16.96 -15.23 -5.78
C PHE A 8 -16.96 -16.58 -6.50
N THR A 9 -16.25 -16.67 -7.61
CA THR A 9 -16.03 -17.94 -8.32
C THR A 9 -15.38 -18.99 -7.42
N PRO A 10 -15.56 -20.29 -7.72
CA PRO A 10 -14.98 -21.38 -6.92
C PRO A 10 -13.47 -21.26 -6.75
N GLU A 11 -12.76 -20.81 -7.78
CA GLU A 11 -11.31 -20.62 -7.79
C GLU A 11 -10.85 -19.59 -6.77
N ILE A 12 -11.56 -18.47 -6.67
CA ILE A 12 -11.28 -17.40 -5.68
C ILE A 12 -11.64 -17.88 -4.27
N ASN A 13 -12.80 -18.52 -4.09
CA ASN A 13 -13.20 -19.08 -2.81
C ASN A 13 -12.18 -20.11 -2.31
N LYS A 14 -11.67 -20.97 -3.18
CA LYS A 14 -10.61 -21.92 -2.85
C LYS A 14 -9.34 -21.20 -2.38
N ALA A 15 -8.90 -20.15 -3.09
CA ALA A 15 -7.74 -19.37 -2.71
C ALA A 15 -7.92 -18.63 -1.36
N ILE A 16 -9.14 -18.15 -1.05
CA ILE A 16 -9.50 -17.53 0.23
C ILE A 16 -9.35 -18.57 1.37
N THR A 17 -9.93 -19.76 1.22
CA THR A 17 -9.85 -20.84 2.20
C THR A 17 -8.40 -21.28 2.45
N GLU A 18 -7.63 -21.51 1.37
CA GLU A 18 -6.20 -21.86 1.46
C GLU A 18 -5.33 -20.74 2.07
N SER A 19 -5.85 -19.51 2.08
CA SER A 19 -5.20 -18.36 2.73
C SER A 19 -5.50 -18.26 4.21
N GLY A 20 -6.35 -19.17 4.77
CA GLY A 20 -6.74 -19.18 6.16
C GLY A 20 -7.78 -18.11 6.53
N TYR A 21 -8.47 -17.54 5.54
CA TYR A 21 -9.50 -16.54 5.80
C TYR A 21 -10.84 -17.21 6.08
N THR A 22 -11.37 -16.99 7.27
CA THR A 22 -12.67 -17.51 7.71
C THR A 22 -13.79 -16.47 7.55
N GLU A 23 -13.50 -15.22 7.94
CA GLU A 23 -14.45 -14.12 7.85
C GLU A 23 -13.83 -12.86 7.23
N PRO A 24 -14.59 -12.12 6.42
CA PRO A 24 -14.14 -10.84 5.89
C PRO A 24 -14.04 -9.77 6.99
N THR A 25 -12.98 -8.98 6.94
CA THR A 25 -12.79 -7.84 7.84
C THR A 25 -13.81 -6.73 7.57
N PRO A 26 -13.98 -5.76 8.49
CA PRO A 26 -14.93 -4.66 8.30
C PRO A 26 -14.72 -3.86 7.01
N ILE A 27 -13.45 -3.63 6.60
CA ILE A 27 -13.15 -2.94 5.33
C ILE A 27 -13.54 -3.80 4.14
N GLN A 28 -13.30 -5.10 4.18
CA GLN A 28 -13.67 -6.04 3.12
C GLN A 28 -15.20 -6.15 2.99
N LYS A 29 -15.91 -6.28 4.11
CA LYS A 29 -17.39 -6.35 4.14
C LYS A 29 -18.04 -5.15 3.44
N LYS A 30 -17.46 -3.95 3.60
CA LYS A 30 -18.02 -2.72 3.03
C LYS A 30 -17.55 -2.44 1.60
N SER A 31 -16.28 -2.73 1.27
CA SER A 31 -15.73 -2.31 -0.04
C SER A 31 -15.92 -3.34 -1.15
N ILE A 32 -15.87 -4.64 -0.84
CA ILE A 32 -16.00 -5.69 -1.88
C ILE A 32 -17.30 -5.56 -2.68
N PRO A 33 -18.49 -5.42 -2.06
CA PRO A 33 -19.74 -5.30 -2.81
C PRO A 33 -19.77 -4.08 -3.73
N GLU A 34 -19.23 -2.94 -3.28
CA GLU A 34 -19.24 -1.70 -4.05
C GLU A 34 -18.28 -1.77 -5.24
N ILE A 35 -17.13 -2.43 -5.06
CA ILE A 35 -16.15 -2.65 -6.13
C ILE A 35 -16.73 -3.59 -7.21
N LEU A 36 -17.40 -4.67 -6.81
CA LEU A 36 -18.07 -5.59 -7.74
C LEU A 36 -19.19 -4.92 -8.55
N GLN A 37 -19.81 -3.86 -8.01
CA GLN A 37 -20.80 -3.03 -8.72
C GLN A 37 -20.16 -1.94 -9.61
N ASN A 38 -18.85 -1.98 -9.83
CA ASN A 38 -18.09 -0.99 -10.61
C ASN A 38 -18.20 0.47 -10.08
N LYS A 39 -18.47 0.67 -8.79
CA LYS A 39 -18.50 2.00 -8.19
C LYS A 39 -17.11 2.49 -7.84
N HIS A 40 -16.90 3.80 -7.90
CA HIS A 40 -15.70 4.41 -7.32
C HIS A 40 -15.74 4.27 -5.80
N VAL A 41 -14.59 3.94 -5.20
CA VAL A 41 -14.47 3.74 -3.74
C VAL A 41 -13.34 4.59 -3.19
N LEU A 42 -13.64 5.35 -2.14
CA LEU A 42 -12.69 6.02 -1.27
C LEU A 42 -12.73 5.32 0.10
N ALA A 43 -11.70 4.58 0.44
CA ALA A 43 -11.69 3.74 1.64
C ALA A 43 -10.56 4.12 2.59
N SER A 44 -10.90 4.28 3.87
CA SER A 44 -9.92 4.48 4.94
C SER A 44 -10.02 3.38 5.98
N ALA A 45 -8.86 2.79 6.26
CA ALA A 45 -8.68 1.83 7.34
C ALA A 45 -7.18 1.71 7.68
N GLN A 46 -6.86 1.40 8.92
CA GLN A 46 -5.47 1.22 9.37
C GLN A 46 -4.72 0.15 8.57
N THR A 47 -3.39 0.21 8.60
CA THR A 47 -2.54 -0.84 8.05
C THR A 47 -2.79 -2.16 8.79
N GLY A 48 -2.77 -3.28 8.07
CA GLY A 48 -3.06 -4.60 8.65
C GLY A 48 -4.54 -4.98 8.76
N THR A 49 -5.49 -4.10 8.41
CA THR A 49 -6.93 -4.38 8.44
C THR A 49 -7.45 -5.19 7.25
N GLY A 50 -6.57 -5.56 6.30
CA GLY A 50 -6.95 -6.36 5.14
C GLY A 50 -7.37 -5.54 3.90
N LYS A 51 -6.93 -4.28 3.77
CA LYS A 51 -7.19 -3.40 2.60
C LYS A 51 -6.80 -4.06 1.28
N THR A 52 -5.62 -4.69 1.21
CA THR A 52 -5.14 -5.33 -0.02
C THR A 52 -6.11 -6.40 -0.52
N ALA A 53 -6.60 -7.29 0.34
CA ALA A 53 -7.59 -8.28 -0.04
C ALA A 53 -8.94 -7.63 -0.39
N ALA A 54 -9.28 -6.50 0.23
CA ALA A 54 -10.52 -5.76 -0.02
C ALA A 54 -10.64 -5.24 -1.46
N PHE A 55 -9.51 -4.93 -2.14
CA PHE A 55 -9.55 -4.58 -3.55
C PHE A 55 -9.06 -5.70 -4.48
N VAL A 56 -8.10 -6.53 -4.09
CA VAL A 56 -7.58 -7.58 -4.98
C VAL A 56 -8.62 -8.64 -5.27
N LEU A 57 -9.35 -9.15 -4.26
CA LEU A 57 -10.35 -10.20 -4.46
C LEU A 57 -11.45 -9.82 -5.47
N PRO A 58 -12.14 -8.68 -5.32
CA PRO A 58 -13.16 -8.27 -6.30
C PRO A 58 -12.57 -7.94 -7.66
N ILE A 59 -11.36 -7.39 -7.74
CA ILE A 59 -10.66 -7.16 -9.01
C ILE A 59 -10.40 -8.48 -9.76
N LEU A 60 -9.95 -9.51 -9.06
CA LEU A 60 -9.73 -10.84 -9.64
C LEU A 60 -11.04 -11.44 -10.17
N GLU A 61 -12.14 -11.28 -9.45
CA GLU A 61 -13.48 -11.71 -9.90
C GLU A 61 -13.89 -11.00 -11.18
N LEU A 62 -13.80 -9.66 -11.21
CA LEU A 62 -14.12 -8.86 -12.39
C LEU A 62 -13.26 -9.23 -13.60
N LEU A 63 -11.96 -9.48 -13.38
CA LEU A 63 -11.06 -9.93 -14.44
C LEU A 63 -11.35 -11.35 -14.93
N HIS A 64 -11.78 -12.24 -14.04
CA HIS A 64 -12.16 -13.62 -14.40
C HIS A 64 -13.44 -13.66 -15.23
N GLN A 65 -14.39 -12.80 -14.92
CA GLN A 65 -15.65 -12.67 -15.68
C GLN A 65 -15.44 -12.02 -17.06
N ASP A 66 -14.49 -11.06 -17.15
CA ASP A 66 -14.17 -10.38 -18.41
C ASP A 66 -13.20 -11.20 -19.27
N LYS A 67 -13.75 -11.93 -20.22
CA LYS A 67 -12.97 -12.80 -21.14
C LYS A 67 -12.23 -12.04 -22.24
N ASN A 68 -12.38 -10.73 -22.33
CA ASN A 68 -11.70 -9.92 -23.34
C ASN A 68 -10.20 -9.85 -23.03
N LYS A 69 -9.40 -10.50 -23.88
CA LYS A 69 -7.95 -10.43 -23.81
C LYS A 69 -7.47 -9.19 -24.55
N VAL A 70 -6.83 -8.28 -23.80
CA VAL A 70 -6.17 -7.09 -24.35
C VAL A 70 -4.67 -7.20 -24.13
N ARG A 71 -3.91 -6.39 -24.84
CA ARG A 71 -2.44 -6.42 -24.72
C ARG A 71 -1.92 -5.58 -23.55
N GLY A 72 -2.60 -4.49 -23.22
CA GLY A 72 -2.24 -3.60 -22.13
C GLY A 72 -2.82 -4.04 -20.77
N PRO A 73 -2.38 -3.45 -19.65
CA PRO A 73 -2.92 -3.76 -18.33
C PRO A 73 -4.40 -3.34 -18.24
N ARG A 74 -5.26 -4.29 -17.88
CA ARG A 74 -6.68 -4.02 -17.57
C ARG A 74 -6.84 -3.35 -16.20
N VAL A 75 -5.91 -3.64 -15.29
CA VAL A 75 -5.87 -3.08 -13.93
C VAL A 75 -4.50 -2.48 -13.67
N LEU A 76 -4.50 -1.27 -13.14
CA LEU A 76 -3.32 -0.56 -12.67
C LEU A 76 -3.41 -0.35 -11.17
N ILE A 77 -2.44 -0.85 -10.41
CA ILE A 77 -2.32 -0.63 -8.97
C ILE A 77 -1.06 0.19 -8.72
N VAL A 78 -1.23 1.36 -8.12
CA VAL A 78 -0.13 2.27 -7.79
C VAL A 78 0.06 2.30 -6.27
N SER A 79 1.30 2.12 -5.84
CA SER A 79 1.69 2.08 -4.42
C SER A 79 2.95 2.93 -4.20
N PRO A 80 3.12 3.61 -3.06
CA PRO A 80 4.19 4.59 -2.85
C PRO A 80 5.58 3.98 -2.83
N THR A 81 5.74 2.77 -2.32
CA THR A 81 7.07 2.14 -2.12
C THR A 81 7.20 0.80 -2.84
N ARG A 82 8.46 0.38 -3.05
CA ARG A 82 8.77 -0.92 -3.66
C ARG A 82 8.29 -2.08 -2.80
N GLU A 83 8.46 -1.94 -1.51
CA GLU A 83 8.10 -2.95 -0.51
C GLU A 83 6.59 -3.21 -0.55
N LEU A 84 5.78 -2.15 -0.53
CA LEU A 84 4.32 -2.26 -0.61
C LEU A 84 3.87 -2.81 -1.97
N ALA A 85 4.47 -2.37 -3.07
CA ALA A 85 4.18 -2.93 -4.40
C ALA A 85 4.48 -4.44 -4.46
N ASN A 86 5.56 -4.90 -3.82
CA ASN A 86 5.88 -6.32 -3.73
C ASN A 86 4.88 -7.08 -2.85
N GLN A 87 4.46 -6.55 -1.70
CA GLN A 87 3.43 -7.15 -0.85
C GLN A 87 2.08 -7.29 -1.59
N ILE A 88 1.71 -6.28 -2.40
CA ILE A 88 0.52 -6.37 -3.26
C ILE A 88 0.71 -7.46 -4.31
N THR A 89 1.90 -7.56 -4.91
CA THR A 89 2.22 -8.61 -5.90
C THR A 89 2.07 -10.01 -5.30
N ASP A 90 2.58 -10.23 -4.09
CA ASP A 90 2.46 -11.52 -3.42
C ASP A 90 0.99 -11.83 -3.06
N SER A 91 0.22 -10.81 -2.67
CA SER A 91 -1.21 -10.94 -2.45
C SER A 91 -1.97 -11.31 -3.73
N VAL A 92 -1.67 -10.63 -4.86
CA VAL A 92 -2.25 -10.96 -6.16
C VAL A 92 -1.92 -12.40 -6.55
N ARG A 93 -0.66 -12.82 -6.46
CA ARG A 93 -0.24 -14.20 -6.76
C ARG A 93 -0.94 -15.21 -5.86
N LYS A 94 -1.05 -14.91 -4.57
CA LYS A 94 -1.69 -15.76 -3.58
C LYS A 94 -3.18 -15.97 -3.91
N TYR A 95 -3.92 -14.92 -4.25
CA TYR A 95 -5.36 -15.01 -4.50
C TYR A 95 -5.69 -15.45 -5.93
N ALA A 96 -4.80 -15.20 -6.90
CA ALA A 96 -4.98 -15.59 -8.29
C ALA A 96 -4.45 -17.00 -8.63
N ARG A 97 -3.98 -17.79 -7.65
CA ARG A 97 -3.27 -19.06 -7.87
C ARG A 97 -4.05 -20.10 -8.67
N HIS A 98 -5.36 -20.03 -8.65
CA HIS A 98 -6.25 -20.92 -9.41
C HIS A 98 -6.85 -20.24 -10.65
N LEU A 99 -6.42 -19.01 -10.98
CA LEU A 99 -6.88 -18.23 -12.12
C LEU A 99 -5.77 -18.06 -13.16
N ASN A 100 -6.18 -17.94 -14.42
CA ASN A 100 -5.24 -17.61 -15.51
C ASN A 100 -5.14 -16.07 -15.65
N ILE A 101 -4.46 -15.41 -14.71
CA ILE A 101 -4.26 -13.96 -14.65
C ILE A 101 -2.78 -13.64 -14.66
N ASN A 102 -2.36 -12.79 -15.58
CA ASN A 102 -0.98 -12.34 -15.71
C ASN A 102 -0.78 -11.01 -14.98
N SER A 103 0.18 -10.98 -14.04
CA SER A 103 0.56 -9.77 -13.33
C SER A 103 2.03 -9.45 -13.48
N ALA A 104 2.37 -8.17 -13.50
CA ALA A 104 3.75 -7.69 -13.47
C ALA A 104 3.91 -6.55 -12.47
N THR A 105 5.14 -6.42 -11.95
CA THR A 105 5.51 -5.36 -11.00
C THR A 105 6.63 -4.52 -11.59
N VAL A 106 6.45 -3.20 -11.61
CA VAL A 106 7.45 -2.23 -12.09
C VAL A 106 7.76 -1.21 -11.00
N VAL A 107 8.98 -1.29 -10.48
CA VAL A 107 9.44 -0.46 -9.34
C VAL A 107 10.84 0.07 -9.58
N GLY A 108 11.19 1.16 -8.93
CA GLY A 108 12.57 1.69 -8.94
C GLY A 108 13.59 0.66 -8.45
N GLY A 109 14.85 0.78 -8.89
CA GLY A 109 15.92 -0.14 -8.47
C GLY A 109 15.94 -1.51 -9.19
N MET A 110 14.87 -1.90 -9.90
CA MET A 110 14.89 -3.09 -10.76
C MET A 110 15.48 -2.79 -12.13
N SER A 111 16.15 -3.80 -12.74
CA SER A 111 16.69 -3.72 -14.08
C SER A 111 15.61 -3.42 -15.13
N TYR A 112 15.82 -2.42 -15.98
CA TYR A 112 14.95 -2.11 -17.12
C TYR A 112 14.77 -3.30 -18.07
N LYS A 113 15.83 -4.08 -18.32
CA LYS A 113 15.79 -5.26 -19.18
C LYS A 113 14.77 -6.28 -18.68
N LEU A 114 14.76 -6.53 -17.37
CA LEU A 114 13.81 -7.45 -16.75
C LEU A 114 12.38 -6.92 -16.86
N GLN A 115 12.16 -5.63 -16.52
CA GLN A 115 10.84 -5.03 -16.57
C GLN A 115 10.28 -4.98 -18.02
N ASN A 116 11.11 -4.64 -19.00
CA ASN A 116 10.71 -4.67 -20.41
C ASN A 116 10.31 -6.07 -20.86
N LYS A 117 11.00 -7.13 -20.40
CA LYS A 117 10.62 -8.53 -20.67
C LYS A 117 9.26 -8.88 -20.05
N LEU A 118 8.95 -8.40 -18.85
CA LEU A 118 7.64 -8.61 -18.23
C LEU A 118 6.53 -7.87 -18.99
N LEU A 119 6.76 -6.64 -19.41
CA LEU A 119 5.82 -5.80 -20.14
C LEU A 119 5.59 -6.21 -21.61
N SER A 120 6.44 -7.07 -22.18
CA SER A 120 6.27 -7.56 -23.56
C SER A 120 5.16 -8.58 -23.71
N LYS A 121 4.69 -9.18 -22.61
CA LYS A 121 3.60 -10.17 -22.58
C LYS A 121 2.25 -9.49 -22.34
N PRO A 122 1.13 -10.12 -22.81
CA PRO A 122 -0.20 -9.67 -22.39
C PRO A 122 -0.31 -9.61 -20.86
N LEU A 123 -0.89 -8.52 -20.35
CA LEU A 123 -0.87 -8.23 -18.93
C LEU A 123 -2.27 -7.85 -18.45
N ASP A 124 -2.72 -8.50 -17.37
CA ASP A 124 -4.00 -8.18 -16.75
C ASP A 124 -3.83 -7.14 -15.63
N ILE A 125 -2.85 -7.35 -14.75
CA ILE A 125 -2.60 -6.47 -13.60
C ILE A 125 -1.17 -5.93 -13.66
N LEU A 126 -1.04 -4.61 -13.61
CA LEU A 126 0.24 -3.93 -13.44
C LEU A 126 0.28 -3.29 -12.06
N ILE A 127 1.27 -3.67 -11.25
CA ILE A 127 1.56 -3.09 -9.95
C ILE A 127 2.80 -2.22 -10.09
N ALA A 128 2.77 -0.97 -9.58
CA ALA A 128 3.86 -0.05 -9.83
C ALA A 128 4.08 0.99 -8.74
N THR A 129 5.32 1.52 -8.67
CA THR A 129 5.58 2.80 -8.01
C THR A 129 5.48 3.95 -9.00
N PRO A 130 5.01 5.16 -8.60
CA PRO A 130 4.67 6.27 -9.50
C PRO A 130 5.81 6.66 -10.45
N GLY A 131 7.01 6.90 -9.93
CA GLY A 131 8.15 7.38 -10.72
C GLY A 131 8.56 6.41 -11.83
N ARG A 132 8.73 5.10 -11.51
CA ARG A 132 9.11 4.09 -12.51
C ARG A 132 8.00 3.85 -13.54
N LEU A 133 6.75 3.88 -13.09
CA LEU A 133 5.60 3.75 -13.99
C LEU A 133 5.58 4.87 -15.03
N LEU A 134 5.72 6.12 -14.57
CA LEU A 134 5.73 7.29 -15.44
C LEU A 134 6.92 7.29 -16.41
N ASP A 135 8.09 6.86 -15.95
CA ASP A 135 9.28 6.72 -16.79
C ASP A 135 9.06 5.70 -17.92
N LEU A 136 8.57 4.50 -17.61
CA LEU A 136 8.25 3.48 -18.62
C LEU A 136 7.11 3.90 -19.57
N PHE A 137 6.14 4.68 -19.07
CA PHE A 137 5.08 5.27 -19.89
C PHE A 137 5.68 6.28 -20.90
N LYS A 138 6.53 7.22 -20.45
CA LYS A 138 7.22 8.19 -21.32
C LYS A 138 8.08 7.52 -22.38
N GLN A 139 8.68 6.37 -22.08
CA GLN A 139 9.44 5.55 -23.04
C GLN A 139 8.53 4.75 -23.99
N GLY A 140 7.20 4.86 -23.89
CA GLY A 140 6.24 4.12 -24.73
C GLY A 140 6.19 2.62 -24.48
N LYS A 141 6.75 2.14 -23.35
CA LYS A 141 6.76 0.72 -22.97
C LYS A 141 5.44 0.24 -22.39
N ILE A 142 4.63 1.17 -21.87
CA ILE A 142 3.31 0.90 -21.29
C ILE A 142 2.28 1.79 -21.99
N LYS A 143 1.09 1.22 -22.25
CA LYS A 143 -0.08 1.95 -22.75
C LYS A 143 -1.26 1.67 -21.83
N PHE A 144 -1.98 2.70 -21.41
CA PHE A 144 -3.09 2.58 -20.46
C PHE A 144 -4.48 2.60 -21.10
N LYS A 145 -4.56 2.53 -22.44
CA LYS A 145 -5.85 2.60 -23.16
C LYS A 145 -6.83 1.47 -22.81
N ASP A 146 -6.31 0.35 -22.31
CA ASP A 146 -7.11 -0.85 -21.97
C ASP A 146 -7.37 -0.93 -20.44
N THR A 147 -6.89 0.05 -19.67
CA THR A 147 -7.04 0.08 -18.21
C THR A 147 -8.48 0.42 -17.83
N LYS A 148 -9.16 -0.53 -17.19
CA LYS A 148 -10.55 -0.41 -16.72
C LYS A 148 -10.65 -0.08 -15.24
N ILE A 149 -9.65 -0.44 -14.44
CA ILE A 149 -9.61 -0.23 -13.01
C ILE A 149 -8.26 0.38 -12.62
N MET A 150 -8.28 1.46 -11.85
CA MET A 150 -7.08 2.04 -11.25
C MET A 150 -7.22 2.07 -9.73
N VAL A 151 -6.22 1.56 -9.04
CA VAL A 151 -6.13 1.56 -7.58
C VAL A 151 -4.98 2.45 -7.14
N LEU A 152 -5.24 3.34 -6.20
CA LEU A 152 -4.22 4.07 -5.44
C LEU A 152 -4.22 3.50 -4.02
N ASP A 153 -3.17 2.76 -3.65
CA ASP A 153 -3.02 2.21 -2.30
C ASP A 153 -2.04 3.06 -1.48
N GLU A 154 -2.38 3.32 -0.23
CA GLU A 154 -1.66 4.24 0.67
C GLU A 154 -1.53 5.66 0.09
N ALA A 155 -2.68 6.22 -0.31
CA ALA A 155 -2.76 7.54 -0.95
C ALA A 155 -2.19 8.67 -0.07
N ASP A 156 -2.36 8.61 1.25
CA ASP A 156 -1.75 9.53 2.22
C ASP A 156 -0.21 9.53 2.10
N LYS A 157 0.42 8.38 2.10
CA LYS A 157 1.88 8.30 1.92
C LYS A 157 2.33 8.80 0.55
N MET A 158 1.55 8.58 -0.51
CA MET A 158 1.88 9.13 -1.82
C MET A 158 1.84 10.66 -1.83
N LEU A 159 0.94 11.25 -1.04
CA LEU A 159 0.91 12.70 -0.79
C LEU A 159 2.17 13.19 -0.07
N ASP A 160 2.49 12.57 1.05
CA ASP A 160 3.64 12.93 1.88
C ASP A 160 4.96 12.83 1.11
N MET A 161 5.07 11.86 0.19
CA MET A 161 6.24 11.66 -0.67
C MET A 161 6.24 12.55 -1.93
N GLY A 162 5.23 13.40 -2.12
CA GLY A 162 5.17 14.35 -3.22
C GLY A 162 4.83 13.74 -4.59
N PHE A 163 4.25 12.55 -4.66
CA PHE A 163 3.93 11.86 -5.93
C PHE A 163 2.67 12.36 -6.63
N VAL A 164 1.95 13.32 -6.07
CA VAL A 164 0.70 13.84 -6.66
C VAL A 164 0.85 14.28 -8.12
N PRO A 165 1.90 15.05 -8.51
CA PRO A 165 2.07 15.44 -9.91
C PRO A 165 2.23 14.24 -10.86
N ASP A 166 2.89 13.18 -10.42
CA ASP A 166 3.10 11.98 -11.23
C ASP A 166 1.81 11.15 -11.34
N ILE A 167 1.06 11.04 -10.25
CA ILE A 167 -0.26 10.38 -10.25
C ILE A 167 -1.21 11.09 -11.20
N ARG A 168 -1.26 12.43 -11.21
CA ARG A 168 -2.08 13.20 -12.15
C ARG A 168 -1.73 12.89 -13.61
N LYS A 169 -0.43 12.80 -13.94
CA LYS A 169 0.01 12.45 -15.30
C LYS A 169 -0.41 11.04 -15.68
N ILE A 170 -0.29 10.08 -14.76
CA ILE A 170 -0.72 8.70 -14.97
C ILE A 170 -2.23 8.64 -15.16
N PHE A 171 -3.00 9.28 -14.28
CA PHE A 171 -4.47 9.34 -14.35
C PHE A 171 -4.95 9.93 -15.68
N ASN A 172 -4.35 11.04 -16.12
CA ASN A 172 -4.71 11.67 -17.40
C ASN A 172 -4.32 10.82 -18.62
N ALA A 173 -3.42 9.86 -18.46
CA ALA A 173 -3.02 8.94 -19.52
C ALA A 173 -3.89 7.67 -19.59
N THR A 174 -4.74 7.44 -18.60
CA THR A 174 -5.70 6.34 -18.56
C THR A 174 -7.04 6.72 -19.20
N THR A 175 -7.95 5.77 -19.34
CA THR A 175 -9.28 6.04 -19.90
C THR A 175 -10.16 6.78 -18.89
N LYS A 176 -11.00 7.71 -19.36
CA LYS A 176 -11.92 8.46 -18.48
C LYS A 176 -13.05 7.60 -17.87
N GLN A 177 -13.27 6.41 -18.39
CA GLN A 177 -14.34 5.49 -17.96
C GLN A 177 -13.86 4.42 -16.97
N GLN A 178 -12.64 4.56 -16.45
CA GLN A 178 -12.10 3.60 -15.50
C GLN A 178 -12.77 3.70 -14.13
N GLN A 179 -12.94 2.56 -13.49
CA GLN A 179 -13.27 2.52 -12.06
C GLN A 179 -12.05 2.97 -11.25
N MET A 180 -12.25 3.90 -10.32
CA MET A 180 -11.19 4.39 -9.43
C MET A 180 -11.41 3.89 -8.01
N LEU A 181 -10.37 3.31 -7.43
CA LEU A 181 -10.33 2.82 -6.06
C LEU A 181 -9.17 3.53 -5.33
N MET A 182 -9.47 4.22 -4.27
CA MET A 182 -8.46 4.89 -3.45
C MET A 182 -8.52 4.36 -2.02
N PHE A 183 -7.40 3.84 -1.55
CA PHE A 183 -7.23 3.32 -0.19
C PHE A 183 -6.17 4.15 0.55
N SER A 184 -6.46 4.48 1.81
CA SER A 184 -5.59 5.29 2.66
C SER A 184 -5.65 4.79 4.11
N ALA A 185 -4.70 5.14 4.95
CA ALA A 185 -4.81 4.96 6.40
C ALA A 185 -5.62 6.11 7.02
N THR A 186 -5.56 7.30 6.44
CA THR A 186 -6.25 8.51 6.91
C THR A 186 -7.15 9.09 5.83
N LEU A 187 -8.19 9.84 6.24
CA LEU A 187 -9.03 10.68 5.37
C LEU A 187 -8.99 12.12 5.88
N ASP A 188 -7.82 12.71 5.84
CA ASP A 188 -7.67 14.13 6.13
C ASP A 188 -8.12 15.02 4.94
N ASN A 189 -8.05 16.34 5.13
CA ASN A 189 -8.43 17.31 4.10
C ASN A 189 -7.56 17.18 2.84
N SER A 190 -6.31 16.78 2.97
CA SER A 190 -5.36 16.65 1.86
C SER A 190 -5.70 15.46 0.99
N VAL A 191 -5.95 14.29 1.60
CA VAL A 191 -6.42 13.07 0.91
C VAL A 191 -7.79 13.32 0.27
N SER A 192 -8.72 13.96 0.98
CA SER A 192 -10.07 14.27 0.48
C SER A 192 -10.03 15.19 -0.73
N LYS A 193 -9.16 16.20 -0.73
CA LYS A 193 -8.97 17.11 -1.86
C LYS A 193 -8.47 16.37 -3.11
N ILE A 194 -7.50 15.48 -2.95
CA ILE A 194 -6.99 14.68 -4.07
C ILE A 194 -7.99 13.63 -4.52
N ALA A 195 -8.71 13.02 -3.59
CA ALA A 195 -9.78 12.10 -3.95
C ALA A 195 -10.83 12.77 -4.84
N SER A 196 -11.21 14.02 -4.56
CA SER A 196 -12.18 14.77 -5.38
C SER A 196 -11.69 15.09 -6.80
N GLU A 197 -10.38 15.08 -7.06
CA GLU A 197 -9.81 15.25 -8.41
C GLU A 197 -9.94 13.98 -9.26
N PHE A 198 -9.87 12.81 -8.65
CA PHE A 198 -9.79 11.53 -9.35
C PHE A 198 -11.06 10.69 -9.29
N LEU A 199 -11.91 10.90 -8.28
CA LEU A 199 -13.11 10.12 -8.07
C LEU A 199 -14.36 10.98 -8.25
N SER A 200 -15.23 10.55 -9.15
CA SER A 200 -16.56 11.17 -9.32
C SER A 200 -17.58 10.41 -8.49
N ASN A 201 -18.20 11.06 -7.52
CA ASN A 201 -19.23 10.48 -6.62
C ASN A 201 -18.81 9.13 -5.99
N PRO A 202 -17.67 9.05 -5.28
CA PRO A 202 -17.22 7.80 -4.70
C PRO A 202 -18.07 7.36 -3.51
N ILE A 203 -18.20 6.06 -3.32
CA ILE A 203 -18.65 5.49 -2.05
C ILE A 203 -17.52 5.67 -1.03
N THR A 204 -17.76 6.49 -0.02
CA THR A 204 -16.78 6.73 1.05
C THR A 204 -16.98 5.73 2.18
N ILE A 205 -15.94 4.97 2.47
CA ILE A 205 -15.90 3.93 3.50
C ILE A 205 -14.83 4.30 4.52
N SER A 206 -15.24 4.59 5.75
CA SER A 206 -14.31 4.83 6.85
C SER A 206 -14.48 3.75 7.91
N ILE A 207 -13.39 3.07 8.20
CA ILE A 207 -13.30 2.14 9.33
C ILE A 207 -12.49 2.84 10.42
N LYS A 208 -13.21 3.31 11.44
CA LYS A 208 -12.56 3.91 12.62
C LYS A 208 -11.64 2.87 13.28
N PRO A 209 -10.49 3.29 13.77
CA PRO A 209 -9.67 2.42 14.61
C PRO A 209 -10.52 1.89 15.76
N ASP A 210 -10.43 0.60 16.03
CA ASP A 210 -11.01 0.07 17.27
C ASP A 210 -10.21 0.70 18.42
N THR A 211 -10.83 1.57 19.20
CA THR A 211 -10.17 2.25 20.32
C THR A 211 -9.57 1.27 21.32
N LYS A 212 -9.99 0.01 21.29
CA LYS A 212 -9.41 -1.10 22.05
C LYS A 212 -8.03 -1.56 21.51
N GLY A 213 -7.69 -1.31 20.25
CA GLY A 213 -6.41 -1.73 19.62
C GLY A 213 -5.19 -0.96 20.12
N HIS A 214 -5.37 0.26 20.66
CA HIS A 214 -4.27 1.03 21.25
C HIS A 214 -4.04 0.74 22.75
N SER A 215 -4.86 -0.11 23.37
CA SER A 215 -4.69 -0.49 24.78
C SER A 215 -3.38 -1.23 25.08
N ASN A 216 -2.71 -1.77 24.04
CA ASN A 216 -1.44 -2.48 24.19
C ASN A 216 -0.21 -1.55 24.04
N ILE A 217 -0.40 -0.27 23.70
CA ILE A 217 0.69 0.71 23.57
C ILE A 217 0.50 1.80 24.62
N GLN A 218 1.36 1.79 25.63
CA GLN A 218 1.42 2.87 26.60
C GLN A 218 2.25 4.01 26.01
N GLN A 219 1.65 5.20 25.86
CA GLN A 219 2.33 6.38 25.38
C GLN A 219 2.60 7.35 26.54
N SER A 220 3.82 7.87 26.59
CA SER A 220 4.23 8.86 27.60
C SER A 220 4.94 10.03 26.93
N LEU A 221 4.63 11.24 27.36
CA LEU A 221 5.27 12.47 26.91
C LEU A 221 6.15 13.02 28.03
N TYR A 222 7.40 13.30 27.72
CA TYR A 222 8.35 13.86 28.65
C TYR A 222 8.87 15.20 28.15
N TYR A 223 8.87 16.21 29.01
CA TYR A 223 9.44 17.51 28.74
C TYR A 223 10.90 17.53 29.19
N VAL A 224 11.76 18.13 28.40
CA VAL A 224 13.20 18.21 28.67
C VAL A 224 13.67 19.66 28.49
N ASP A 225 14.56 20.16 29.37
CA ASP A 225 15.02 21.52 29.34
C ASP A 225 16.03 21.79 28.21
N ASN A 226 16.84 20.80 27.91
CA ASN A 226 17.90 20.90 26.90
C ASN A 226 18.34 19.53 26.38
N GLN A 227 19.25 19.55 25.42
CA GLN A 227 19.75 18.32 24.77
C GLN A 227 20.49 17.37 25.75
N PHE A 228 21.19 17.90 26.72
CA PHE A 228 21.86 17.08 27.72
C PHE A 228 20.85 16.35 28.61
N HIS A 229 19.83 17.05 29.13
CA HIS A 229 18.74 16.44 29.90
C HIS A 229 18.03 15.34 29.06
N LYS A 230 17.79 15.60 27.77
CA LYS A 230 17.19 14.60 26.85
C LYS A 230 18.03 13.31 26.74
N GLN A 231 19.36 13.45 26.64
CA GLN A 231 20.26 12.30 26.58
C GLN A 231 20.32 11.54 27.91
N GLN A 232 20.31 12.23 29.02
CA GLN A 232 20.29 11.59 30.35
C GLN A 232 18.99 10.81 30.57
N LEU A 233 17.86 11.39 30.19
CA LEU A 233 16.55 10.74 30.28
C LEU A 233 16.50 9.49 29.39
N LEU A 234 17.05 9.56 28.15
CA LEU A 234 17.14 8.40 27.27
C LEU A 234 17.98 7.28 27.89
N LYS A 235 19.16 7.60 28.41
CA LYS A 235 20.03 6.61 29.09
C LYS A 235 19.34 5.98 30.30
N HIS A 236 18.57 6.79 31.05
CA HIS A 236 17.78 6.29 32.18
C HIS A 236 16.75 5.24 31.72
N PHE A 237 16.01 5.49 30.64
CA PHE A 237 15.08 4.50 30.11
C PHE A 237 15.77 3.24 29.57
N LEU A 238 16.91 3.41 28.89
CA LEU A 238 17.66 2.28 28.35
C LEU A 238 18.33 1.40 29.42
N ALA A 239 18.54 1.94 30.61
CA ALA A 239 19.06 1.22 31.76
C ALA A 239 18.02 0.35 32.48
N ASP A 240 16.73 0.42 32.11
CA ASP A 240 15.70 -0.45 32.69
C ASP A 240 15.97 -1.91 32.29
N THR A 241 16.18 -2.75 33.29
CA THR A 241 16.47 -4.19 33.12
C THR A 241 15.30 -4.98 32.50
N ASN A 242 14.08 -4.46 32.52
CA ASN A 242 12.91 -5.05 31.87
C ASN A 242 12.84 -4.71 30.38
N LEU A 243 13.64 -3.76 29.88
CA LEU A 243 13.67 -3.37 28.50
C LEU A 243 14.52 -4.32 27.68
N ASN A 244 13.90 -5.21 26.93
CA ASN A 244 14.62 -6.18 26.08
C ASN A 244 15.14 -5.56 24.78
N GLN A 245 14.40 -4.61 24.20
CA GLN A 245 14.74 -3.98 22.93
C GLN A 245 14.12 -2.58 22.83
N ALA A 246 14.84 -1.63 22.23
CA ALA A 246 14.37 -0.29 21.97
C ALA A 246 14.63 0.14 20.53
N ILE A 247 13.72 0.91 19.94
CA ILE A 247 13.92 1.61 18.67
C ILE A 247 13.85 3.12 18.95
N ILE A 248 14.90 3.84 18.57
CA ILE A 248 15.02 5.28 18.78
C ILE A 248 14.97 5.97 17.43
N PHE A 249 13.96 6.82 17.23
CA PHE A 249 13.85 7.63 16.02
C PHE A 249 14.55 8.97 16.19
N THR A 250 15.33 9.37 15.19
CA THR A 250 16.03 10.65 15.15
C THR A 250 15.59 11.44 13.90
N ALA A 251 15.73 12.78 13.95
CA ALA A 251 15.29 13.63 12.83
C ALA A 251 16.24 13.56 11.61
N THR A 252 17.50 13.18 11.81
CA THR A 252 18.50 13.13 10.72
C THR A 252 19.42 11.92 10.86
N LYS A 253 19.97 11.44 9.72
CA LYS A 253 20.99 10.39 9.66
C LYS A 253 22.18 10.70 10.56
N ARG A 254 22.72 11.92 10.51
CA ARG A 254 23.84 12.37 11.35
C ARG A 254 23.52 12.29 12.86
N GLN A 255 22.28 12.54 13.25
CA GLN A 255 21.87 12.34 14.64
C GLN A 255 21.77 10.85 15.01
N ALA A 256 21.38 9.99 14.08
CA ALA A 256 21.37 8.55 14.29
C ALA A 256 22.79 8.05 14.55
N ASP A 257 23.75 8.38 13.67
CA ASP A 257 25.15 8.00 13.83
C ASP A 257 25.73 8.50 15.15
N LYS A 258 25.61 9.81 15.41
CA LYS A 258 26.12 10.40 16.64
C LYS A 258 25.53 9.77 17.90
N LEU A 259 24.21 9.52 17.90
CA LEU A 259 23.55 8.88 19.04
C LEU A 259 24.02 7.44 19.23
N THR A 260 24.28 6.72 18.13
CA THR A 260 24.82 5.38 18.19
C THR A 260 26.20 5.38 18.84
N ASP A 261 27.10 6.28 18.43
CA ASP A 261 28.43 6.43 19.04
C ASP A 261 28.36 6.79 20.53
N ASP A 262 27.51 7.78 20.89
CA ASP A 262 27.31 8.22 22.26
C ASP A 262 26.79 7.09 23.17
N LEU A 263 25.89 6.25 22.66
CA LEU A 263 25.34 5.11 23.39
C LEU A 263 26.33 3.95 23.46
N TYR A 264 27.09 3.69 22.39
CA TYR A 264 28.14 2.68 22.37
C TYR A 264 29.24 2.97 23.42
N HIS A 265 29.68 4.22 23.51
CA HIS A 265 30.62 4.68 24.56
C HIS A 265 30.04 4.65 25.98
N SER A 266 28.74 4.41 26.12
CA SER A 266 28.04 4.25 27.39
C SER A 266 27.64 2.78 27.65
N ASP A 267 28.33 1.83 27.00
CA ASP A 267 28.17 0.37 27.12
C ASP A 267 26.81 -0.19 26.68
N PHE A 268 26.03 0.59 25.88
CA PHE A 268 24.82 0.04 25.28
C PHE A 268 25.14 -0.67 23.95
N LYS A 269 24.53 -1.84 23.75
CA LYS A 269 24.54 -2.53 22.43
C LYS A 269 23.61 -1.79 21.47
N THR A 270 24.18 -1.10 20.51
CA THR A 270 23.43 -0.24 19.60
C THR A 270 23.93 -0.32 18.17
N ALA A 271 23.05 -0.03 17.20
CA ALA A 271 23.38 0.12 15.79
C ALA A 271 22.52 1.21 15.16
N ALA A 272 23.08 1.98 14.24
CA ALA A 272 22.31 2.89 13.40
C ALA A 272 21.67 2.13 12.23
N LEU A 273 20.54 2.66 11.74
CA LEU A 273 19.90 2.22 10.50
C LEU A 273 19.37 3.44 9.75
N HIS A 274 19.91 3.70 8.57
CA HIS A 274 19.47 4.83 7.72
C HIS A 274 19.80 4.60 6.25
N GLY A 275 19.33 5.49 5.36
CA GLY A 275 19.38 5.28 3.92
C GLY A 275 20.76 5.35 3.25
N ASP A 276 21.85 5.56 3.98
CA ASP A 276 23.23 5.55 3.47
C ASP A 276 23.97 4.24 3.80
N MET A 277 23.25 3.25 4.34
CA MET A 277 23.74 1.89 4.66
C MET A 277 23.32 0.88 3.61
#